data_9780b10f780e1f6102c9af02296dab8e
#
_entry.id   9780b10f780e1f6102c9af02296dab8e
#
_cell.length_a   1.000
_cell.length_b   1.000
_cell.length_c   1.000
_cell.angle_alpha   90.00
_cell.angle_beta   90.00
_cell.angle_gamma   90.00
#
_symmetry.space_group_name_H-M   'P 1'
#
loop_
_entity.id
_entity.type
_entity.pdbx_description
1 polymer ?
#
loop_
_entity_poly.entity_id
_entity_poly.type
_entity_poly.pdbx_seq_one_letter_code
_entity_poly.pdbx_strand_id
1 'polypeptide(L)'
;MGRVVALDLPGFGRSPAAGRGTRVMDLRRSIARFIDQAASGRVIVVGNSMGGLIASVEAAVEPDRVTGLVLSASVFPWTRGSLPHPAVLAAFSLYGLDGVGERLVRARRRSMSPEAFVRSGLRLLTPDPGVIPEEVIRLQVELVRETRDDPEQPENFIEAARSIATYIRTPSLGIRTMDGIRCPVLVIHGRRDRFVPPGFAEAALAANPAWRGRILPGVGHVPQMEAPGRWLGEVADWYAATLR
;
A
#
# COMPACT_ATOMS: atom_id res chain seq x y z
N MET A 1 -0.64 4.75 -23.67
CA MET A 1 -0.16 4.80 -22.27
C MET A 1 1.28 5.31 -22.29
N GLY A 2 1.69 6.05 -21.25
CA GLY A 2 3.06 6.54 -21.09
C GLY A 2 4.00 5.48 -20.52
N ARG A 3 5.22 5.92 -20.19
CA ARG A 3 6.22 5.11 -19.47
C ARG A 3 5.70 4.75 -18.08
N VAL A 4 5.85 3.49 -17.70
CA VAL A 4 5.53 3.00 -16.33
C VAL A 4 6.84 2.70 -15.62
N VAL A 5 6.95 3.16 -14.37
CA VAL A 5 8.09 2.89 -13.51
C VAL A 5 7.57 2.37 -12.18
N ALA A 6 8.03 1.20 -11.77
CA ALA A 6 7.82 0.65 -10.44
C ALA A 6 9.10 0.80 -9.63
N LEU A 7 8.97 1.26 -8.38
CA LEU A 7 10.13 1.45 -7.50
C LEU A 7 9.93 0.69 -6.18
N ASP A 8 11.02 0.19 -5.64
CA ASP A 8 11.08 -0.24 -4.26
C ASP A 8 11.32 0.99 -3.37
N LEU A 9 10.47 1.18 -2.37
CA LEU A 9 10.62 2.28 -1.41
C LEU A 9 11.89 2.07 -0.57
N PRO A 10 12.58 3.15 -0.13
CA PRO A 10 13.72 3.03 0.77
C PRO A 10 13.38 2.17 2.00
N GLY A 11 14.24 1.18 2.29
CA GLY A 11 14.03 0.20 3.37
C GLY A 11 13.13 -0.98 3.01
N PHE A 12 12.66 -1.06 1.74
CA PHE A 12 11.81 -2.16 1.25
C PHE A 12 12.37 -2.72 -0.05
N GLY A 13 11.98 -3.96 -0.35
CA GLY A 13 12.42 -4.64 -1.56
C GLY A 13 13.94 -4.73 -1.64
N ARG A 14 14.50 -4.29 -2.77
CA ARG A 14 15.94 -4.21 -3.01
C ARG A 14 16.52 -2.80 -2.73
N SER A 15 15.69 -1.86 -2.30
CA SER A 15 16.11 -0.48 -2.03
C SER A 15 16.53 -0.33 -0.56
N PRO A 16 17.83 -0.13 -0.25
CA PRO A 16 18.28 0.07 1.12
C PRO A 16 17.71 1.38 1.69
N ALA A 17 17.48 1.42 3.00
CA ALA A 17 17.08 2.67 3.67
C ALA A 17 18.18 3.73 3.56
N ALA A 18 19.44 3.33 3.70
CA ALA A 18 20.63 4.19 3.58
C ALA A 18 20.49 5.48 4.43
N GLY A 19 20.07 5.30 5.68
CA GLY A 19 19.88 6.40 6.64
C GLY A 19 18.59 7.22 6.42
N ARG A 20 17.75 6.86 5.46
CA ARG A 20 16.41 7.48 5.26
C ARG A 20 15.40 6.79 6.17
N GLY A 21 14.55 7.56 6.84
CA GLY A 21 13.44 7.01 7.61
C GLY A 21 12.39 6.34 6.71
N THR A 22 11.63 5.43 7.28
CA THR A 22 10.55 4.69 6.60
C THR A 22 9.14 5.10 7.06
N ARG A 23 9.03 6.21 7.77
CA ARG A 23 7.72 6.81 8.08
C ARG A 23 7.04 7.31 6.81
N VAL A 24 5.72 7.39 6.83
CA VAL A 24 4.92 7.85 5.68
C VAL A 24 5.48 9.15 5.07
N MET A 25 5.84 10.14 5.91
CA MET A 25 6.37 11.41 5.42
C MET A 25 7.80 11.32 4.84
N ASP A 26 8.62 10.41 5.33
CA ASP A 26 9.98 10.19 4.82
C ASP A 26 9.94 9.48 3.47
N LEU A 27 9.09 8.45 3.37
CA LEU A 27 8.82 7.74 2.11
C LEU A 27 8.20 8.68 1.07
N ARG A 28 7.26 9.55 1.48
CA ARG A 28 6.71 10.59 0.60
C ARG A 28 7.81 11.49 0.03
N ARG A 29 8.73 11.99 0.88
CA ARG A 29 9.86 12.82 0.42
C ARG A 29 10.75 12.07 -0.58
N SER A 30 10.93 10.76 -0.38
CA SER A 30 11.71 9.93 -1.29
C SER A 30 11.01 9.78 -2.63
N ILE A 31 9.69 9.58 -2.65
CA ILE A 31 8.88 9.55 -3.89
C ILE A 31 8.93 10.90 -4.60
N ALA A 32 8.77 12.01 -3.88
CA ALA A 32 8.84 13.34 -4.47
C ALA A 32 10.16 13.56 -5.23
N ARG A 33 11.30 13.25 -4.59
CA ARG A 33 12.61 13.34 -5.22
C ARG A 33 12.76 12.41 -6.43
N PHE A 34 12.20 11.20 -6.32
CA PHE A 34 12.22 10.27 -7.44
C PHE A 34 11.42 10.80 -8.63
N ILE A 35 10.24 11.36 -8.41
CA ILE A 35 9.41 11.97 -9.47
C ILE A 35 10.19 13.12 -10.13
N ASP A 36 10.83 14.00 -9.36
CA ASP A 36 11.65 15.10 -9.89
C ASP A 36 12.78 14.64 -10.79
N GLN A 37 13.36 13.46 -10.52
CA GLN A 37 14.46 12.91 -11.29
C GLN A 37 14.00 12.05 -12.49
N ALA A 38 12.86 11.37 -12.36
CA ALA A 38 12.41 10.35 -13.31
C ALA A 38 11.40 10.87 -14.34
N ALA A 39 10.73 12.01 -14.07
CA ALA A 39 9.69 12.57 -14.91
C ALA A 39 9.99 14.03 -15.28
N SER A 40 9.74 14.38 -16.53
CA SER A 40 9.84 15.76 -17.04
C SER A 40 8.55 16.58 -16.85
N GLY A 41 7.56 16.04 -16.15
CA GLY A 41 6.24 16.68 -15.96
C GLY A 41 5.41 15.96 -14.91
N ARG A 42 4.11 16.26 -14.91
CA ARG A 42 3.16 15.66 -13.98
C ARG A 42 2.98 14.17 -14.22
N VAL A 43 2.74 13.40 -13.16
CA VAL A 43 2.66 11.94 -13.18
C VAL A 43 1.31 11.44 -12.69
N ILE A 44 0.96 10.22 -13.09
CA ILE A 44 -0.07 9.42 -12.40
C ILE A 44 0.66 8.59 -11.35
N VAL A 45 0.23 8.69 -10.11
CA VAL A 45 0.78 7.88 -9.02
C VAL A 45 -0.16 6.73 -8.73
N VAL A 46 0.39 5.52 -8.66
CA VAL A 46 -0.35 4.30 -8.35
C VAL A 46 0.21 3.71 -7.07
N GLY A 47 -0.63 3.48 -6.07
CA GLY A 47 -0.21 2.93 -4.79
C GLY A 47 -1.13 1.85 -4.26
N ASN A 48 -0.55 0.76 -3.73
CA ASN A 48 -1.28 -0.27 -3.00
C ASN A 48 -1.02 -0.12 -1.49
N SER A 49 -2.06 -0.26 -0.68
CA SER A 49 -1.99 -0.30 0.78
C SER A 49 -1.24 0.93 1.35
N MET A 50 -0.10 0.73 2.03
CA MET A 50 0.81 1.79 2.46
C MET A 50 1.22 2.70 1.30
N GLY A 51 1.53 2.12 0.13
CA GLY A 51 1.86 2.90 -1.07
C GLY A 51 0.73 3.82 -1.50
N GLY A 52 -0.52 3.41 -1.33
CA GLY A 52 -1.70 4.24 -1.57
C GLY A 52 -1.81 5.42 -0.59
N LEU A 53 -1.53 5.20 0.69
CA LEU A 53 -1.47 6.29 1.67
C LEU A 53 -0.36 7.29 1.33
N ILE A 54 0.85 6.81 1.01
CA ILE A 54 1.98 7.68 0.66
C ILE A 54 1.66 8.48 -0.62
N ALA A 55 1.07 7.82 -1.63
CA ALA A 55 0.62 8.46 -2.87
C ALA A 55 -0.45 9.54 -2.60
N SER A 56 -1.39 9.29 -1.69
CA SER A 56 -2.40 10.27 -1.27
C SER A 56 -1.77 11.48 -0.59
N VAL A 57 -0.78 11.26 0.28
CA VAL A 57 -0.04 12.35 0.94
C VAL A 57 0.77 13.15 -0.06
N GLU A 58 1.41 12.49 -1.05
CA GLU A 58 2.13 13.20 -2.11
C GLU A 58 1.18 14.08 -2.94
N ALA A 59 0.05 13.53 -3.39
CA ALA A 59 -0.94 14.28 -4.17
C ALA A 59 -1.58 15.45 -3.40
N ALA A 60 -1.67 15.34 -2.07
CA ALA A 60 -2.20 16.41 -1.23
C ALA A 60 -1.18 17.53 -0.95
N VAL A 61 0.11 17.17 -0.79
CA VAL A 61 1.18 18.12 -0.45
C VAL A 61 1.73 18.80 -1.70
N GLU A 62 1.80 18.09 -2.83
CA GLU A 62 2.35 18.56 -4.09
C GLU A 62 1.32 18.35 -5.23
N PRO A 63 0.16 19.04 -5.18
CA PRO A 63 -0.95 18.79 -6.11
C PRO A 63 -0.58 19.10 -7.57
N ASP A 64 0.35 19.99 -7.81
CA ASP A 64 0.81 20.33 -9.16
C ASP A 64 1.68 19.26 -9.80
N ARG A 65 2.17 18.32 -9.01
CA ARG A 65 3.04 17.22 -9.42
C ARG A 65 2.25 16.01 -9.91
N VAL A 66 1.03 15.80 -9.40
CA VAL A 66 0.21 14.63 -9.64
C VAL A 66 -0.97 14.95 -10.55
N THR A 67 -1.03 14.29 -11.71
CA THR A 67 -2.12 14.41 -12.69
C THR A 67 -3.29 13.51 -12.37
N GLY A 68 -3.06 12.38 -11.73
CA GLY A 68 -4.07 11.41 -11.35
C GLY A 68 -3.55 10.42 -10.32
N LEU A 69 -4.47 9.83 -9.56
CA LEU A 69 -4.14 8.96 -8.44
C LEU A 69 -4.95 7.67 -8.52
N VAL A 70 -4.25 6.52 -8.47
CA VAL A 70 -4.88 5.20 -8.38
C VAL A 70 -4.56 4.59 -7.02
N LEU A 71 -5.58 4.37 -6.22
CA LEU A 71 -5.51 3.84 -4.86
C LEU A 71 -6.02 2.39 -4.84
N SER A 72 -5.09 1.43 -4.77
CA SER A 72 -5.39 0.01 -4.74
C SER A 72 -5.37 -0.50 -3.31
N ALA A 73 -6.49 -0.97 -2.76
CA ALA A 73 -6.61 -1.42 -1.37
C ALA A 73 -5.87 -0.50 -0.37
N SER A 74 -6.00 0.80 -0.57
CA SER A 74 -5.27 1.85 0.16
C SER A 74 -5.70 1.93 1.62
N VAL A 75 -4.82 2.44 2.45
CA VAL A 75 -5.15 2.84 3.82
C VAL A 75 -5.92 4.16 3.78
N PHE A 76 -7.08 4.16 4.42
CA PHE A 76 -7.94 5.34 4.63
C PHE A 76 -8.13 5.60 6.13
N PRO A 77 -8.63 6.77 6.53
CA PRO A 77 -9.00 7.04 7.91
C PRO A 77 -9.96 5.99 8.46
N TRP A 78 -9.82 5.67 9.73
CA TRP A 78 -10.70 4.70 10.37
C TRP A 78 -12.15 5.19 10.39
N THR A 79 -13.08 4.29 10.06
CA THR A 79 -14.52 4.54 10.09
C THR A 79 -15.20 3.59 11.06
N ARG A 80 -16.23 4.07 11.76
CA ARG A 80 -17.01 3.25 12.69
C ARG A 80 -17.68 2.08 11.96
N GLY A 81 -17.65 0.91 12.58
CA GLY A 81 -18.28 -0.30 12.05
C GLY A 81 -17.41 -1.15 11.13
N SER A 82 -16.22 -0.70 10.79
CA SER A 82 -15.27 -1.50 9.99
C SER A 82 -14.02 -1.81 10.82
N LEU A 83 -13.73 -3.10 11.05
CA LEU A 83 -12.55 -3.55 11.78
C LEU A 83 -11.73 -4.50 10.91
N PRO A 84 -10.40 -4.35 10.90
CA PRO A 84 -9.50 -5.35 10.33
C PRO A 84 -9.68 -6.73 10.98
N HIS A 85 -9.25 -7.77 10.29
CA HIS A 85 -9.26 -9.13 10.84
C HIS A 85 -8.55 -9.17 12.21
N PRO A 86 -9.03 -9.93 13.21
CA PRO A 86 -8.44 -9.95 14.55
C PRO A 86 -6.93 -10.23 14.59
N ALA A 87 -6.43 -11.10 13.71
CA ALA A 87 -4.99 -11.37 13.59
C ALA A 87 -4.19 -10.14 13.12
N VAL A 88 -4.78 -9.30 12.25
CA VAL A 88 -4.17 -8.03 11.81
C VAL A 88 -4.13 -7.03 12.96
N LEU A 89 -5.24 -6.89 13.69
CA LEU A 89 -5.31 -6.04 14.88
C LEU A 89 -4.29 -6.45 15.94
N ALA A 90 -4.19 -7.75 16.24
CA ALA A 90 -3.24 -8.29 17.20
C ALA A 90 -1.79 -8.02 16.76
N ALA A 91 -1.46 -8.26 15.48
CA ALA A 91 -0.12 -7.98 14.94
C ALA A 91 0.23 -6.49 15.06
N PHE A 92 -0.66 -5.59 14.65
CA PHE A 92 -0.42 -4.13 14.75
C PHE A 92 -0.35 -3.63 16.19
N SER A 93 -1.08 -4.26 17.12
CA SER A 93 -0.95 -3.96 18.55
C SER A 93 0.44 -4.33 19.09
N LEU A 94 0.96 -5.51 18.72
CA LEU A 94 2.30 -5.94 19.09
C LEU A 94 3.40 -5.08 18.43
N TYR A 95 3.20 -4.66 17.19
CA TYR A 95 4.12 -3.76 16.48
C TYR A 95 4.18 -2.36 17.12
N GLY A 96 3.14 -1.97 17.85
CA GLY A 96 3.13 -0.74 18.63
C GLY A 96 4.04 -0.76 19.86
N LEU A 97 4.44 -1.93 20.36
CA LEU A 97 5.30 -2.10 21.53
C LEU A 97 6.78 -2.01 21.13
N ASP A 98 7.53 -1.13 21.81
CA ASP A 98 8.95 -0.90 21.53
C ASP A 98 9.80 -2.16 21.74
N GLY A 99 10.61 -2.49 20.72
CA GLY A 99 11.48 -3.66 20.70
C GLY A 99 10.76 -5.00 20.56
N VAL A 100 9.44 -5.08 20.75
CA VAL A 100 8.67 -6.32 20.60
C VAL A 100 8.38 -6.59 19.14
N GLY A 101 7.89 -5.58 18.42
CA GLY A 101 7.54 -5.70 17.00
C GLY A 101 8.74 -6.15 16.16
N GLU A 102 9.87 -5.49 16.32
CA GLU A 102 11.12 -5.78 15.61
C GLU A 102 11.60 -7.22 15.87
N ARG A 103 11.58 -7.64 17.15
CA ARG A 103 11.94 -9.01 17.54
C ARG A 103 11.01 -10.05 16.93
N LEU A 104 9.71 -9.80 16.90
CA LEU A 104 8.72 -10.71 16.33
C LEU A 104 8.91 -10.85 14.81
N VAL A 105 9.08 -9.74 14.09
CA VAL A 105 9.33 -9.76 12.64
C VAL A 105 10.63 -10.51 12.35
N ARG A 106 11.71 -10.21 13.09
CA ARG A 106 13.00 -10.89 12.95
C ARG A 106 12.91 -12.38 13.24
N ALA A 107 12.27 -12.76 14.34
CA ALA A 107 12.06 -14.17 14.69
C ALA A 107 11.27 -14.92 13.63
N ARG A 108 10.18 -14.33 13.12
CA ARG A 108 9.37 -14.93 12.06
C ARG A 108 10.17 -15.10 10.76
N ARG A 109 10.96 -14.10 10.35
CA ARG A 109 11.82 -14.19 9.16
C ARG A 109 12.87 -15.30 9.28
N ARG A 110 13.44 -15.49 10.47
CA ARG A 110 14.46 -16.52 10.73
C ARG A 110 13.89 -17.93 10.88
N SER A 111 12.72 -18.07 11.49
CA SER A 111 12.11 -19.38 11.80
C SER A 111 11.40 -20.03 10.62
N MET A 112 11.08 -19.28 9.56
CA MET A 112 10.34 -19.81 8.40
C MET A 112 11.25 -19.93 7.18
N SER A 113 11.01 -20.90 6.30
CA SER A 113 11.59 -20.87 4.97
C SER A 113 11.05 -19.66 4.18
N PRO A 114 11.78 -19.12 3.19
CA PRO A 114 11.27 -18.05 2.35
C PRO A 114 9.91 -18.35 1.71
N GLU A 115 9.71 -19.58 1.25
CA GLU A 115 8.44 -20.05 0.68
C GLU A 115 7.32 -20.01 1.71
N ALA A 116 7.56 -20.56 2.92
CA ALA A 116 6.59 -20.56 3.99
C ALA A 116 6.24 -19.13 4.45
N PHE A 117 7.23 -18.26 4.50
CA PHE A 117 7.05 -16.85 4.85
C PHE A 117 6.14 -16.14 3.84
N VAL A 118 6.42 -16.25 2.53
CA VAL A 118 5.62 -15.64 1.47
C VAL A 118 4.20 -16.21 1.48
N ARG A 119 4.05 -17.53 1.45
CA ARG A 119 2.71 -18.17 1.42
C ARG A 119 1.88 -17.87 2.67
N SER A 120 2.51 -17.74 3.83
CA SER A 120 1.80 -17.34 5.07
C SER A 120 1.32 -15.89 5.01
N GLY A 121 2.09 -15.00 4.39
CA GLY A 121 1.68 -13.63 4.11
C GLY A 121 0.49 -13.57 3.14
N LEU A 122 0.56 -14.29 2.04
CA LEU A 122 -0.52 -14.34 1.05
C LEU A 122 -1.84 -14.84 1.64
N ARG A 123 -1.84 -15.84 2.53
CA ARG A 123 -3.07 -16.31 3.21
C ARG A 123 -3.76 -15.22 4.04
N LEU A 124 -3.02 -14.23 4.50
CA LEU A 124 -3.58 -13.08 5.23
C LEU A 124 -4.12 -12.03 4.27
N LEU A 125 -3.44 -11.81 3.14
CA LEU A 125 -3.72 -10.75 2.19
C LEU A 125 -4.84 -11.11 1.20
N THR A 126 -4.95 -12.39 0.80
CA THR A 126 -5.95 -12.84 -0.18
C THR A 126 -6.84 -13.93 0.39
N PRO A 127 -8.14 -13.94 0.03
CA PRO A 127 -9.05 -15.03 0.38
C PRO A 127 -8.69 -16.36 -0.28
N ASP A 128 -8.02 -16.32 -1.44
CA ASP A 128 -7.57 -17.48 -2.21
C ASP A 128 -6.14 -17.24 -2.74
N PRO A 129 -5.11 -17.74 -2.04
CA PRO A 129 -3.74 -17.66 -2.54
C PRO A 129 -3.48 -18.39 -3.86
N GLY A 130 -4.35 -19.33 -4.24
CA GLY A 130 -4.21 -20.10 -5.48
C GLY A 130 -4.43 -19.29 -6.76
N VAL A 131 -5.06 -18.11 -6.66
CA VAL A 131 -5.23 -17.23 -7.83
C VAL A 131 -3.98 -16.42 -8.17
N ILE A 132 -2.99 -16.37 -7.26
CA ILE A 132 -1.72 -15.67 -7.51
C ILE A 132 -0.83 -16.56 -8.39
N PRO A 133 -0.36 -16.07 -9.54
CA PRO A 133 0.52 -16.84 -10.42
C PRO A 133 1.77 -17.33 -9.67
N GLU A 134 2.14 -18.59 -9.89
CA GLU A 134 3.30 -19.19 -9.19
C GLU A 134 4.61 -18.45 -9.52
N GLU A 135 4.72 -17.85 -10.68
CA GLU A 135 5.85 -16.99 -11.05
C GLU A 135 5.96 -15.77 -10.12
N VAL A 136 4.84 -15.13 -9.80
CA VAL A 136 4.81 -14.00 -8.87
C VAL A 136 5.22 -14.45 -7.47
N ILE A 137 4.76 -15.62 -7.03
CA ILE A 137 5.17 -16.22 -5.74
C ILE A 137 6.68 -16.49 -5.76
N ARG A 138 7.22 -17.06 -6.83
CA ARG A 138 8.66 -17.33 -6.98
C ARG A 138 9.49 -16.05 -6.86
N LEU A 139 9.10 -14.97 -7.54
CA LEU A 139 9.78 -13.67 -7.44
C LEU A 139 9.77 -13.11 -6.02
N GLN A 140 8.65 -13.25 -5.30
CA GLN A 140 8.56 -12.86 -3.88
C GLN A 140 9.48 -13.71 -3.00
N VAL A 141 9.57 -15.00 -3.26
CA VAL A 141 10.44 -15.92 -2.53
C VAL A 141 11.92 -15.57 -2.77
N GLU A 142 12.31 -15.27 -4.00
CA GLU A 142 13.65 -14.81 -4.33
C GLU A 142 13.99 -13.51 -3.57
N LEU A 143 13.11 -12.54 -3.59
CA LEU A 143 13.28 -11.28 -2.85
C LEU A 143 13.45 -11.54 -1.34
N VAL A 144 12.64 -12.41 -0.75
CA VAL A 144 12.78 -12.78 0.67
C VAL A 144 14.12 -13.46 0.95
N ARG A 145 14.64 -14.30 0.03
CA ARG A 145 15.98 -14.91 0.16
C ARG A 145 17.07 -13.86 0.14
N GLU A 146 17.04 -12.95 -0.82
CA GLU A 146 18.01 -11.88 -0.98
C GLU A 146 18.07 -10.94 0.23
N THR A 147 16.90 -10.63 0.81
CA THR A 147 16.79 -9.65 1.90
C THR A 147 16.70 -10.27 3.29
N ARG A 148 16.83 -11.62 3.42
CA ARG A 148 16.57 -12.34 4.67
C ARG A 148 17.44 -11.88 5.83
N ASP A 149 18.71 -11.63 5.53
CA ASP A 149 19.74 -11.30 6.52
C ASP A 149 19.97 -9.80 6.68
N ASP A 150 19.17 -8.98 5.98
CA ASP A 150 19.22 -7.53 6.15
C ASP A 150 18.73 -7.16 7.57
N PRO A 151 19.61 -6.61 8.42
CA PRO A 151 19.28 -6.30 9.80
C PRO A 151 18.28 -5.15 9.94
N GLU A 152 18.21 -4.25 8.94
CA GLU A 152 17.34 -3.06 8.97
C GLU A 152 15.89 -3.36 8.55
N GLN A 153 15.63 -4.46 7.85
CA GLN A 153 14.29 -4.80 7.35
C GLN A 153 13.21 -4.85 8.44
N PRO A 154 13.42 -5.50 9.61
CA PRO A 154 12.43 -5.51 10.67
C PRO A 154 12.14 -4.11 11.24
N GLU A 155 13.18 -3.31 11.45
CA GLU A 155 13.08 -1.93 11.96
C GLU A 155 12.34 -1.04 10.98
N ASN A 156 12.70 -1.09 9.70
CA ASN A 156 12.07 -0.32 8.62
C ASN A 156 10.57 -0.66 8.51
N PHE A 157 10.24 -1.96 8.55
CA PHE A 157 8.85 -2.41 8.52
C PHE A 157 8.05 -1.90 9.73
N ILE A 158 8.62 -2.00 10.93
CA ILE A 158 7.93 -1.58 12.16
C ILE A 158 7.78 -0.06 12.22
N GLU A 159 8.78 0.72 11.83
CA GLU A 159 8.68 2.18 11.76
C GLU A 159 7.55 2.60 10.79
N ALA A 160 7.48 1.99 9.61
CA ALA A 160 6.42 2.23 8.65
C ALA A 160 5.04 1.85 9.22
N ALA A 161 4.92 0.66 9.82
CA ALA A 161 3.66 0.18 10.41
C ALA A 161 3.15 1.11 11.52
N ARG A 162 4.03 1.59 12.41
CA ARG A 162 3.68 2.58 13.44
C ARG A 162 3.24 3.91 12.84
N SER A 163 3.90 4.36 11.80
CA SER A 163 3.53 5.59 11.10
C SER A 163 2.16 5.48 10.43
N ILE A 164 1.85 4.35 9.78
CA ILE A 164 0.53 4.07 9.22
C ILE A 164 -0.53 4.06 10.32
N ALA A 165 -0.26 3.39 11.46
CA ALA A 165 -1.17 3.35 12.58
C ALA A 165 -1.52 4.74 13.10
N THR A 166 -0.59 5.71 13.02
CA THR A 166 -0.85 7.11 13.36
C THR A 166 -1.92 7.73 12.45
N TYR A 167 -1.83 7.51 11.14
CA TYR A 167 -2.83 7.99 10.18
C TYR A 167 -4.22 7.35 10.41
N ILE A 168 -4.25 6.05 10.72
CA ILE A 168 -5.51 5.35 11.01
C ILE A 168 -6.15 5.88 12.30
N ARG A 169 -5.35 6.08 13.36
CA ARG A 169 -5.83 6.51 14.69
C ARG A 169 -6.12 8.00 14.77
N THR A 170 -5.68 8.80 13.80
CA THR A 170 -5.88 10.26 13.75
C THR A 170 -6.74 10.60 12.53
N PRO A 171 -8.08 10.40 12.60
CA PRO A 171 -8.97 10.60 11.45
C PRO A 171 -8.84 11.98 10.81
N SER A 172 -8.62 13.02 11.61
CA SER A 172 -8.43 14.40 11.12
C SER A 172 -7.20 14.55 10.21
N LEU A 173 -6.15 13.74 10.42
CA LEU A 173 -4.97 13.74 9.55
C LEU A 173 -5.29 13.14 8.19
N GLY A 174 -5.96 11.99 8.17
CA GLY A 174 -6.39 11.34 6.94
C GLY A 174 -7.43 12.14 6.17
N ILE A 175 -8.40 12.76 6.86
CA ILE A 175 -9.41 13.65 6.24
C ILE A 175 -8.71 14.84 5.56
N ARG A 176 -7.82 15.55 6.27
CA ARG A 176 -7.04 16.65 5.67
C ARG A 176 -6.21 16.21 4.46
N THR A 177 -5.68 14.99 4.49
CA THR A 177 -4.98 14.43 3.33
C THR A 177 -5.93 14.28 2.14
N MET A 178 -7.11 13.68 2.35
CA MET A 178 -8.10 13.53 1.27
C MET A 178 -8.59 14.88 0.73
N ASP A 179 -8.87 15.83 1.60
CA ASP A 179 -9.30 17.19 1.24
C ASP A 179 -8.24 17.97 0.44
N GLY A 180 -6.96 17.63 0.61
CA GLY A 180 -5.84 18.23 -0.13
C GLY A 180 -5.66 17.69 -1.55
N ILE A 181 -6.26 16.53 -1.89
CA ILE A 181 -6.10 15.92 -3.21
C ILE A 181 -6.91 16.72 -4.26
N ARG A 182 -6.23 17.20 -5.29
CA ARG A 182 -6.81 18.03 -6.37
C ARG A 182 -6.96 17.30 -7.70
N CYS A 183 -6.27 16.18 -7.88
CA CYS A 183 -6.33 15.42 -9.11
C CYS A 183 -7.48 14.39 -9.09
N PRO A 184 -7.92 13.89 -10.26
CA PRO A 184 -8.83 12.76 -10.36
C PRO A 184 -8.30 11.53 -9.63
N VAL A 185 -9.18 10.80 -8.93
CA VAL A 185 -8.85 9.62 -8.15
C VAL A 185 -9.67 8.41 -8.60
N LEU A 186 -8.98 7.27 -8.75
CA LEU A 186 -9.58 5.96 -8.87
C LEU A 186 -9.25 5.13 -7.63
N VAL A 187 -10.27 4.66 -6.93
CA VAL A 187 -10.14 3.71 -5.81
C VAL A 187 -10.53 2.32 -6.30
N ILE A 188 -9.62 1.35 -6.21
CA ILE A 188 -9.90 -0.06 -6.47
C ILE A 188 -9.67 -0.84 -5.17
N HIS A 189 -10.70 -1.55 -4.68
CA HIS A 189 -10.61 -2.26 -3.41
C HIS A 189 -11.23 -3.65 -3.50
N GLY A 190 -10.68 -4.63 -2.77
CA GLY A 190 -11.24 -5.97 -2.72
C GLY A 190 -12.40 -6.07 -1.71
N ARG A 191 -13.53 -6.68 -2.10
CA ARG A 191 -14.66 -6.93 -1.20
C ARG A 191 -14.30 -7.83 -0.02
N ARG A 192 -13.32 -8.71 -0.19
CA ARG A 192 -12.87 -9.68 0.81
C ARG A 192 -11.54 -9.30 1.46
N ASP A 193 -11.15 -8.03 1.37
CA ASP A 193 -9.97 -7.53 2.05
C ASP A 193 -10.15 -7.62 3.58
N ARG A 194 -9.28 -8.45 4.19
CA ARG A 194 -9.25 -8.68 5.64
C ARG A 194 -8.22 -7.80 6.34
N PHE A 195 -7.33 -7.21 5.56
CA PHE A 195 -6.24 -6.37 6.06
C PHE A 195 -6.70 -4.92 6.23
N VAL A 196 -7.24 -4.34 5.15
CA VAL A 196 -7.90 -3.04 5.16
C VAL A 196 -9.37 -3.26 4.78
N PRO A 197 -10.31 -3.19 5.72
CA PRO A 197 -11.72 -3.45 5.44
C PRO A 197 -12.28 -2.57 4.32
N PRO A 198 -13.10 -3.12 3.40
CA PRO A 198 -13.65 -2.35 2.28
C PRO A 198 -14.52 -1.16 2.73
N GLY A 199 -15.10 -1.21 3.93
CA GLY A 199 -15.85 -0.09 4.51
C GLY A 199 -15.03 1.20 4.64
N PHE A 200 -13.70 1.13 4.74
CA PHE A 200 -12.85 2.33 4.75
C PHE A 200 -12.84 2.99 3.36
N ALA A 201 -12.70 2.19 2.30
CA ALA A 201 -12.77 2.69 0.93
C ALA A 201 -14.18 3.22 0.59
N GLU A 202 -15.24 2.51 1.01
CA GLU A 202 -16.63 2.94 0.82
C GLU A 202 -16.91 4.28 1.49
N ALA A 203 -16.43 4.47 2.72
CA ALA A 203 -16.55 5.75 3.44
C ALA A 203 -15.76 6.88 2.78
N ALA A 204 -14.54 6.60 2.30
CA ALA A 204 -13.74 7.58 1.56
C ALA A 204 -14.43 8.00 0.26
N LEU A 205 -15.01 7.06 -0.47
CA LEU A 205 -15.79 7.33 -1.69
C LEU A 205 -17.07 8.13 -1.39
N ALA A 206 -17.79 7.81 -0.32
CA ALA A 206 -18.97 8.55 0.09
C ALA A 206 -18.65 10.00 0.47
N ALA A 207 -17.49 10.24 1.10
CA ALA A 207 -17.01 11.57 1.44
C ALA A 207 -16.48 12.36 0.22
N ASN A 208 -16.12 11.68 -0.88
CA ASN A 208 -15.54 12.28 -2.08
C ASN A 208 -16.27 11.84 -3.35
N PRO A 209 -17.48 12.39 -3.64
CA PRO A 209 -18.31 11.94 -4.76
C PRO A 209 -17.68 12.08 -6.15
N ALA A 210 -16.65 12.92 -6.28
CA ALA A 210 -15.89 13.08 -7.52
C ALA A 210 -14.90 11.94 -7.79
N TRP A 211 -14.62 11.10 -6.78
CA TRP A 211 -13.73 9.97 -6.94
C TRP A 211 -14.45 8.78 -7.59
N ARG A 212 -13.78 8.11 -8.49
CA ARG A 212 -14.30 6.86 -9.07
C ARG A 212 -13.93 5.67 -8.17
N GLY A 213 -14.90 4.84 -7.82
CA GLY A 213 -14.73 3.67 -6.97
C GLY A 213 -15.06 2.36 -7.65
N ARG A 214 -14.27 1.32 -7.36
CA ARG A 214 -14.52 -0.07 -7.76
C ARG A 214 -14.22 -1.02 -6.61
N ILE A 215 -15.26 -1.65 -6.08
CA ILE A 215 -15.12 -2.70 -5.06
C ILE A 215 -15.27 -4.05 -5.76
N LEU A 216 -14.15 -4.78 -5.86
CA LEU A 216 -14.06 -6.01 -6.64
C LEU A 216 -14.55 -7.23 -5.83
N PRO A 217 -15.63 -7.92 -6.25
CA PRO A 217 -16.09 -9.12 -5.55
C PRO A 217 -15.07 -10.27 -5.70
N GLY A 218 -14.90 -11.03 -4.61
CA GLY A 218 -14.00 -12.18 -4.54
C GLY A 218 -12.51 -11.84 -4.30
N VAL A 219 -12.13 -10.56 -4.36
CA VAL A 219 -10.76 -10.06 -4.27
C VAL A 219 -10.44 -9.58 -2.85
N GLY A 220 -9.21 -9.76 -2.39
CA GLY A 220 -8.67 -9.32 -1.10
C GLY A 220 -7.82 -8.06 -1.20
N HIS A 221 -6.65 -8.06 -0.52
CA HIS A 221 -5.80 -6.89 -0.27
C HIS A 221 -4.84 -6.55 -1.42
N VAL A 222 -4.64 -7.44 -2.36
CA VAL A 222 -3.69 -7.22 -3.47
C VAL A 222 -4.38 -7.37 -4.84
N PRO A 223 -5.36 -6.49 -5.16
CA PRO A 223 -6.21 -6.62 -6.34
C PRO A 223 -5.44 -6.74 -7.65
N GLN A 224 -4.29 -6.06 -7.77
CA GLN A 224 -3.41 -6.11 -8.93
C GLN A 224 -2.72 -7.47 -9.11
N MET A 225 -2.61 -8.27 -8.05
CA MET A 225 -2.07 -9.64 -8.11
C MET A 225 -3.18 -10.69 -8.23
N GLU A 226 -4.32 -10.48 -7.56
CA GLU A 226 -5.44 -11.42 -7.49
C GLU A 226 -6.31 -11.41 -8.77
N ALA A 227 -6.46 -10.25 -9.38
CA ALA A 227 -7.32 -10.05 -10.55
C ALA A 227 -6.71 -9.02 -11.52
N PRO A 228 -5.49 -9.26 -12.06
CA PRO A 228 -4.73 -8.28 -12.83
C PRO A 228 -5.50 -7.75 -14.05
N GLY A 229 -6.21 -8.60 -14.79
CA GLY A 229 -7.00 -8.18 -15.94
C GLY A 229 -8.14 -7.25 -15.59
N ARG A 230 -8.87 -7.54 -14.49
CA ARG A 230 -9.95 -6.66 -14.00
C ARG A 230 -9.39 -5.34 -13.49
N TRP A 231 -8.30 -5.40 -12.72
CA TRP A 231 -7.63 -4.22 -12.18
C TRP A 231 -7.14 -3.30 -13.30
N LEU A 232 -6.45 -3.85 -14.31
CA LEU A 232 -5.98 -3.09 -15.47
C LEU A 232 -7.12 -2.51 -16.30
N GLY A 233 -8.23 -3.24 -16.47
CA GLY A 233 -9.42 -2.75 -17.16
C GLY A 233 -9.98 -1.49 -16.48
N GLU A 234 -10.15 -1.52 -15.14
CA GLU A 234 -10.65 -0.35 -14.40
C GLU A 234 -9.71 0.86 -14.49
N VAL A 235 -8.39 0.63 -14.47
CA VAL A 235 -7.39 1.71 -14.64
C VAL A 235 -7.45 2.28 -16.06
N ALA A 236 -7.54 1.43 -17.08
CA ALA A 236 -7.61 1.86 -18.48
C ALA A 236 -8.88 2.66 -18.77
N ASP A 237 -10.03 2.21 -18.30
CA ASP A 237 -11.32 2.88 -18.45
C ASP A 237 -11.35 4.22 -17.74
N TRP A 238 -10.80 4.28 -16.51
CA TRP A 238 -10.69 5.54 -15.78
C TRP A 238 -9.76 6.51 -16.48
N TYR A 239 -8.59 6.04 -16.93
CA TYR A 239 -7.63 6.87 -17.66
C TYR A 239 -8.25 7.46 -18.93
N ALA A 240 -8.93 6.62 -19.72
CA ALA A 240 -9.57 7.05 -20.96
C ALA A 240 -10.68 8.08 -20.76
N ALA A 241 -11.44 7.95 -19.66
CA ALA A 241 -12.56 8.83 -19.34
C ALA A 241 -12.15 10.17 -18.69
N THR A 242 -10.93 10.23 -18.10
CA THR A 242 -10.61 11.31 -17.15
C THR A 242 -9.38 12.12 -17.55
N LEU A 243 -8.40 11.52 -18.25
CA LEU A 243 -7.09 12.11 -18.48
C LEU A 243 -6.69 12.19 -19.97
N ARG A 244 -7.61 11.87 -20.88
CA ARG A 244 -7.45 12.05 -22.32
C ARG A 244 -7.93 13.39 -22.78
#